data_0ce5f2ae3c68ff4e2f86552bfdb91724
#
_entry.id   0ce5f2ae3c68ff4e2f86552bfdb91724
#
_cell.length_a   1.000
_cell.length_b   1.000
_cell.length_c   1.000
_cell.angle_alpha   90.00
_cell.angle_beta   90.00
_cell.angle_gamma   90.00
#
_symmetry.space_group_name_H-M   'P 1'
#
loop_
_entity.id
_entity.type
_entity.pdbx_description
1 polymer ?
#
loop_
_entity_poly.entity_id
_entity_poly.type
_entity_poly.pdbx_seq_one_letter_code
_entity_poly.pdbx_strand_id
1 'polypeptide(L)'
;MYENPVLHHCTFEFNGKKVGYLAYSSFDLKSIPELVEISKKFKSEGVQELILDLRYNGGGYVITENAMGSMYAPQAAVSSHEIFEKEDFNEEMTAYFKQHGKDNITRFQTEYSYPQEGLNISTKDANIGLKKIYGIITKNSASLQKPSGSLMPYMDVELIGEQSHGKYCTGWMLSAKDAYDKVPPAIQEWGMYVMVSVYKNAADQTPCMPDGMVPNVRQKTIPCSPISWEMKTKPC
;
A
#
# COMPACT_ATOMS: atom_id res chain seq x y z
N MET A 1 10.31 -6.80 -19.50
CA MET A 1 11.42 -6.49 -18.54
C MET A 1 10.75 -6.14 -17.23
N TYR A 2 11.16 -6.73 -16.10
CA TYR A 2 10.61 -6.35 -14.77
C TYR A 2 11.22 -5.01 -14.36
N GLU A 3 10.38 -4.05 -14.04
CA GLU A 3 10.79 -2.77 -13.47
C GLU A 3 10.71 -2.87 -11.94
N ASN A 4 11.84 -2.73 -11.26
CA ASN A 4 11.86 -2.79 -9.80
C ASN A 4 11.15 -1.56 -9.22
N PRO A 5 10.08 -1.74 -8.43
CA PRO A 5 9.36 -0.62 -7.84
C PRO A 5 10.10 0.02 -6.66
N VAL A 6 11.11 -0.61 -6.09
CA VAL A 6 11.99 0.01 -5.08
C VAL A 6 12.98 0.90 -5.79
N LEU A 7 12.73 2.21 -5.77
CA LEU A 7 13.57 3.20 -6.46
C LEU A 7 14.81 3.56 -5.67
N HIS A 8 14.69 3.68 -4.35
CA HIS A 8 15.79 4.01 -3.45
C HIS A 8 15.41 3.73 -2.00
N HIS A 9 16.39 3.35 -1.19
CA HIS A 9 16.23 3.27 0.26
C HIS A 9 17.54 3.63 0.97
N CYS A 10 17.44 4.28 2.10
CA CYS A 10 18.59 4.57 2.96
C CYS A 10 18.16 4.81 4.41
N THR A 11 19.14 4.86 5.30
CA THR A 11 18.97 5.24 6.70
C THR A 11 19.89 6.41 7.02
N PHE A 12 19.37 7.38 7.75
CA PHE A 12 20.15 8.53 8.21
C PHE A 12 19.74 8.94 9.63
N GLU A 13 20.50 9.81 10.23
CA GLU A 13 20.21 10.34 11.56
C GLU A 13 19.71 11.78 11.45
N PHE A 14 18.59 12.08 12.10
CA PHE A 14 18.04 13.41 12.17
C PHE A 14 17.48 13.68 13.57
N ASN A 15 17.95 14.77 14.19
CA ASN A 15 17.57 15.18 15.54
C ASN A 15 17.72 14.05 16.59
N GLY A 16 18.77 13.25 16.48
CA GLY A 16 19.06 12.12 17.39
C GLY A 16 18.18 10.89 17.18
N LYS A 17 17.41 10.83 16.08
CA LYS A 17 16.61 9.68 15.70
C LYS A 17 17.16 9.04 14.43
N LYS A 18 17.08 7.71 14.37
CA LYS A 18 17.32 6.96 13.13
C LYS A 18 16.06 7.01 12.26
N VAL A 19 16.20 7.53 11.06
CA VAL A 19 15.13 7.68 10.08
C VAL A 19 15.42 6.81 8.87
N GLY A 20 14.47 5.96 8.50
CA GLY A 20 14.49 5.24 7.24
C GLY A 20 13.88 6.09 6.13
N TYR A 21 14.37 5.94 4.91
CA TYR A 21 13.76 6.49 3.70
C TYR A 21 13.54 5.36 2.69
N LEU A 22 12.36 5.31 2.12
CA LEU A 22 12.00 4.35 1.08
C LEU A 22 11.21 5.07 -0.01
N ALA A 23 11.75 5.12 -1.24
CA ALA A 23 11.05 5.57 -2.43
C ALA A 23 10.51 4.35 -3.19
N TYR A 24 9.18 4.30 -3.40
CA TYR A 24 8.50 3.12 -3.89
C TYR A 24 7.40 3.47 -4.89
N SER A 25 7.46 2.93 -6.11
CA SER A 25 6.64 3.37 -7.25
C SER A 25 5.42 2.51 -7.55
N SER A 26 5.35 1.26 -7.06
CA SER A 26 4.21 0.36 -7.30
C SER A 26 4.13 -0.76 -6.28
N PHE A 27 2.93 -1.12 -5.84
CA PHE A 27 2.67 -2.27 -4.96
C PHE A 27 2.69 -3.58 -5.75
N ASP A 28 3.86 -3.98 -6.24
CA ASP A 28 4.08 -5.18 -7.02
C ASP A 28 4.36 -6.39 -6.12
N LEU A 29 3.80 -7.56 -6.45
CA LEU A 29 3.96 -8.80 -5.67
C LEU A 29 5.43 -9.24 -5.58
N LYS A 30 6.18 -9.09 -6.68
CA LYS A 30 7.58 -9.54 -6.77
C LYS A 30 8.53 -8.68 -5.94
N SER A 31 8.08 -7.51 -5.48
CA SER A 31 8.87 -6.63 -4.62
C SER A 31 8.77 -6.98 -3.13
N ILE A 32 7.80 -7.80 -2.70
CA ILE A 32 7.62 -8.14 -1.28
C ILE A 32 8.90 -8.73 -0.65
N PRO A 33 9.63 -9.65 -1.28
CA PRO A 33 10.88 -10.16 -0.72
C PRO A 33 11.92 -9.07 -0.47
N GLU A 34 12.08 -8.14 -1.41
CA GLU A 34 13.01 -7.02 -1.26
C GLU A 34 12.58 -6.06 -0.14
N LEU A 35 11.28 -5.76 -0.06
CA LEU A 35 10.72 -4.94 1.03
C LEU A 35 10.96 -5.58 2.42
N VAL A 36 10.86 -6.91 2.50
CA VAL A 36 11.17 -7.66 3.74
C VAL A 36 12.63 -7.47 4.14
N GLU A 37 13.57 -7.61 3.20
CA GLU A 37 15.00 -7.43 3.49
C GLU A 37 15.33 -5.97 3.87
N ILE A 38 14.74 -4.99 3.19
CA ILE A 38 14.88 -3.57 3.55
C ILE A 38 14.34 -3.32 4.97
N SER A 39 13.18 -3.86 5.30
CA SER A 39 12.58 -3.69 6.63
C SER A 39 13.39 -4.35 7.73
N LYS A 40 13.95 -5.56 7.49
CA LYS A 40 14.90 -6.20 8.41
C LYS A 40 16.15 -5.35 8.62
N LYS A 41 16.68 -4.76 7.55
CA LYS A 41 17.82 -3.83 7.63
C LYS A 41 17.46 -2.61 8.48
N PHE A 42 16.34 -1.93 8.20
CA PHE A 42 15.87 -0.79 8.98
C PHE A 42 15.71 -1.15 10.46
N LYS A 43 15.14 -2.34 10.75
CA LYS A 43 15.00 -2.84 12.11
C LYS A 43 16.34 -3.05 12.79
N SER A 44 17.31 -3.67 12.11
CA SER A 44 18.66 -3.92 12.65
C SER A 44 19.45 -2.63 12.90
N GLU A 45 19.21 -1.60 12.10
CA GLU A 45 19.81 -0.27 12.24
C GLU A 45 19.11 0.61 13.28
N GLY A 46 17.98 0.14 13.85
CA GLY A 46 17.23 0.84 14.88
C GLY A 46 16.41 2.01 14.37
N VAL A 47 15.86 1.91 13.16
CA VAL A 47 14.96 2.93 12.59
C VAL A 47 13.75 3.15 13.50
N GLN A 48 13.47 4.40 13.81
CA GLN A 48 12.39 4.84 14.72
C GLN A 48 11.25 5.54 13.97
N GLU A 49 11.57 6.16 12.85
CA GLU A 49 10.63 6.86 11.98
C GLU A 49 10.92 6.52 10.51
N LEU A 50 9.92 6.54 9.65
CA LEU A 50 10.06 6.22 8.23
C LEU A 50 9.51 7.36 7.38
N ILE A 51 10.28 7.76 6.36
CA ILE A 51 9.80 8.56 5.25
C ILE A 51 9.49 7.60 4.10
N LEU A 52 8.22 7.49 3.77
CA LEU A 52 7.73 6.68 2.65
C LEU A 52 7.38 7.60 1.48
N ASP A 53 8.24 7.60 0.47
CA ASP A 53 8.07 8.43 -0.72
C ASP A 53 7.29 7.68 -1.79
N LEU A 54 6.04 8.05 -1.94
CA LEU A 54 5.09 7.47 -2.88
C LEU A 54 4.66 8.46 -3.97
N ARG A 55 5.46 9.49 -4.25
CA ARG A 55 5.14 10.51 -5.26
C ARG A 55 4.82 9.96 -6.64
N TYR A 56 5.40 8.83 -6.98
CA TYR A 56 5.24 8.14 -8.27
C TYR A 56 4.43 6.85 -8.16
N ASN A 57 3.83 6.55 -6.99
CA ASN A 57 3.13 5.29 -6.78
C ASN A 57 1.72 5.34 -7.39
N GLY A 58 1.53 4.57 -8.46
CA GLY A 58 0.26 4.44 -9.16
C GLY A 58 -0.69 3.40 -8.58
N GLY A 59 -0.26 2.60 -7.60
CA GLY A 59 -1.05 1.52 -7.01
C GLY A 59 -0.43 0.14 -7.14
N GLY A 60 -1.26 -0.89 -7.03
CA GLY A 60 -0.86 -2.27 -7.19
C GLY A 60 -1.73 -3.25 -6.41
N TYR A 61 -1.10 -4.30 -5.91
CA TYR A 61 -1.80 -5.39 -5.23
C TYR A 61 -2.05 -5.09 -3.75
N VAL A 62 -3.28 -5.32 -3.30
CA VAL A 62 -3.70 -5.17 -1.89
C VAL A 62 -2.85 -6.02 -0.95
N ILE A 63 -2.47 -7.23 -1.37
CA ILE A 63 -1.59 -8.11 -0.59
C ILE A 63 -0.22 -7.46 -0.31
N THR A 64 0.33 -6.71 -1.26
CA THR A 64 1.59 -5.98 -1.07
C THR A 64 1.40 -4.77 -0.16
N GLU A 65 0.28 -4.07 -0.27
CA GLU A 65 -0.09 -2.98 0.64
C GLU A 65 -0.23 -3.48 2.07
N ASN A 66 -0.89 -4.62 2.28
CA ASN A 66 -1.03 -5.25 3.60
C ASN A 66 0.31 -5.73 4.15
N ALA A 67 1.18 -6.33 3.31
CA ALA A 67 2.52 -6.75 3.71
C ALA A 67 3.36 -5.56 4.19
N MET A 68 3.35 -4.46 3.45
CA MET A 68 4.04 -3.22 3.83
C MET A 68 3.44 -2.64 5.12
N GLY A 69 2.11 -2.56 5.23
CA GLY A 69 1.42 -2.13 6.43
C GLY A 69 1.80 -2.97 7.66
N SER A 70 1.85 -4.31 7.52
CA SER A 70 2.23 -5.22 8.60
C SER A 70 3.71 -5.11 9.00
N MET A 71 4.60 -4.73 8.09
CA MET A 71 6.00 -4.48 8.41
C MET A 71 6.21 -3.18 9.22
N TYR A 72 5.37 -2.19 9.03
CA TYR A 72 5.57 -0.85 9.62
C TYR A 72 4.61 -0.52 10.77
N ALA A 73 3.43 -1.14 10.83
CA ALA A 73 2.46 -0.94 11.91
C ALA A 73 3.03 -1.28 13.30
N PRO A 74 2.48 -0.71 14.38
CA PRO A 74 2.80 -1.12 15.74
C PRO A 74 2.68 -2.63 15.92
N GLN A 75 3.67 -3.24 16.55
CA GLN A 75 3.73 -4.70 16.71
C GLN A 75 2.47 -5.27 17.39
N ALA A 76 1.87 -4.53 18.33
CA ALA A 76 0.65 -4.93 19.00
C ALA A 76 -0.51 -5.14 18.02
N ALA A 77 -0.72 -4.22 17.07
CA ALA A 77 -1.78 -4.31 16.07
C ALA A 77 -1.59 -5.52 15.15
N VAL A 78 -0.35 -5.78 14.74
CA VAL A 78 -0.02 -6.93 13.88
C VAL A 78 -0.19 -8.25 14.63
N SER A 79 0.30 -8.33 15.89
CA SER A 79 0.20 -9.54 16.69
C SER A 79 -1.22 -9.90 17.10
N SER A 80 -2.09 -8.90 17.26
CA SER A 80 -3.51 -9.09 17.58
C SER A 80 -4.38 -9.26 16.34
N HIS A 81 -3.80 -9.29 15.13
CA HIS A 81 -4.53 -9.38 13.87
C HIS A 81 -5.65 -8.33 13.76
N GLU A 82 -5.34 -7.10 14.15
CA GLU A 82 -6.29 -5.99 14.04
C GLU A 82 -6.72 -5.75 12.60
N ILE A 83 -7.80 -5.00 12.42
CA ILE A 83 -8.35 -4.72 11.10
C ILE A 83 -7.40 -3.81 10.33
N PHE A 84 -6.90 -4.27 9.17
CA PHE A 84 -6.13 -3.43 8.26
C PHE A 84 -7.05 -2.55 7.41
N GLU A 85 -8.05 -3.18 6.78
CA GLU A 85 -9.07 -2.49 5.99
C GLU A 85 -10.38 -3.26 5.95
N LYS A 86 -11.45 -2.58 5.59
CA LYS A 86 -12.77 -3.13 5.28
C LYS A 86 -13.15 -2.73 3.87
N GLU A 87 -13.89 -3.59 3.18
CA GLU A 87 -14.49 -3.28 1.90
C GLU A 87 -16.00 -3.13 2.07
N ASP A 88 -16.52 -1.96 1.70
CA ASP A 88 -17.96 -1.66 1.77
C ASP A 88 -18.59 -1.92 0.39
N PHE A 89 -19.30 -3.01 0.28
CA PHE A 89 -20.01 -3.45 -0.92
C PHE A 89 -21.44 -2.95 -0.90
N ASN A 90 -22.13 -3.02 -2.03
CA ASN A 90 -23.58 -2.80 -2.07
C ASN A 90 -24.34 -3.86 -1.26
N GLU A 91 -25.64 -3.63 -1.02
CA GLU A 91 -26.47 -4.48 -0.18
C GLU A 91 -26.51 -5.93 -0.68
N GLU A 92 -26.62 -6.14 -2.00
CA GLU A 92 -26.71 -7.47 -2.61
C GLU A 92 -25.41 -8.28 -2.41
N MET A 93 -24.26 -7.68 -2.69
CA MET A 93 -22.97 -8.32 -2.48
C MET A 93 -22.68 -8.57 -1.01
N THR A 94 -23.05 -7.65 -0.14
CA THR A 94 -22.93 -7.81 1.32
C THR A 94 -23.76 -9.00 1.80
N ALA A 95 -25.01 -9.12 1.33
CA ALA A 95 -25.88 -10.26 1.64
C ALA A 95 -25.30 -11.57 1.10
N TYR A 96 -24.77 -11.57 -0.13
CA TYR A 96 -24.14 -12.73 -0.75
C TYR A 96 -22.94 -13.21 0.06
N PHE A 97 -22.00 -12.33 0.45
CA PHE A 97 -20.85 -12.71 1.27
C PHE A 97 -21.26 -13.28 2.62
N LYS A 98 -22.19 -12.62 3.30
CA LYS A 98 -22.72 -13.11 4.58
C LYS A 98 -23.34 -14.52 4.45
N GLN A 99 -24.10 -14.77 3.40
CA GLN A 99 -24.70 -16.08 3.13
C GLN A 99 -23.64 -17.17 2.89
N HIS A 100 -22.48 -16.81 2.31
CA HIS A 100 -21.40 -17.73 1.99
C HIS A 100 -20.31 -17.77 3.06
N GLY A 101 -20.54 -17.19 4.24
CA GLY A 101 -19.57 -17.19 5.35
C GLY A 101 -18.26 -16.45 5.03
N LYS A 102 -18.32 -15.50 4.10
CA LYS A 102 -17.19 -14.63 3.76
C LYS A 102 -17.37 -13.28 4.45
N ASP A 103 -16.32 -12.76 5.04
CA ASP A 103 -16.29 -11.38 5.51
C ASP A 103 -15.61 -10.46 4.48
N ASN A 104 -15.77 -9.18 4.69
CA ASN A 104 -15.19 -8.11 3.87
C ASN A 104 -14.03 -7.41 4.60
N ILE A 105 -13.40 -8.11 5.54
CA ILE A 105 -12.38 -7.55 6.42
C ILE A 105 -11.02 -8.15 6.10
N THR A 106 -10.07 -7.31 5.76
CA THR A 106 -8.66 -7.67 5.68
C THR A 106 -7.98 -7.28 7.00
N ARG A 107 -7.25 -8.22 7.59
CA ARG A 107 -6.53 -8.02 8.85
C ARG A 107 -5.03 -7.93 8.62
N PHE A 108 -4.31 -7.33 9.57
CA PHE A 108 -2.87 -7.46 9.59
C PHE A 108 -2.49 -8.94 9.68
N GLN A 109 -1.50 -9.33 8.90
CA GLN A 109 -0.98 -10.71 8.88
C GLN A 109 0.52 -10.71 8.65
N THR A 110 1.16 -11.84 8.93
CA THR A 110 2.61 -11.99 8.77
C THR A 110 3.00 -13.01 7.73
N GLU A 111 2.06 -13.82 7.27
CA GLU A 111 2.28 -14.86 6.27
C GLU A 111 1.53 -14.50 4.98
N TYR A 112 2.25 -14.49 3.86
CA TYR A 112 1.72 -14.11 2.56
C TYR A 112 2.00 -15.20 1.55
N SER A 113 0.94 -15.68 0.91
CA SER A 113 1.01 -16.71 -0.13
C SER A 113 0.22 -16.27 -1.35
N TYR A 114 0.86 -16.31 -2.51
CA TYR A 114 0.25 -16.08 -3.81
C TYR A 114 0.83 -17.09 -4.82
N PRO A 115 0.30 -18.34 -4.82
CA PRO A 115 0.91 -19.45 -5.56
C PRO A 115 1.03 -19.23 -7.06
N GLN A 116 0.11 -18.46 -7.67
CA GLN A 116 0.11 -18.13 -9.09
C GLN A 116 1.39 -17.40 -9.53
N GLU A 117 2.00 -16.63 -8.62
CA GLU A 117 3.25 -15.90 -8.85
C GLU A 117 4.43 -16.48 -8.06
N GLY A 118 4.25 -17.66 -7.45
CA GLY A 118 5.28 -18.31 -6.67
C GLY A 118 5.65 -17.60 -5.36
N LEU A 119 4.81 -16.69 -4.87
CA LEU A 119 5.05 -15.99 -3.62
C LEU A 119 4.64 -16.85 -2.43
N ASN A 120 5.57 -17.04 -1.49
CA ASN A 120 5.33 -17.59 -0.17
C ASN A 120 6.36 -17.00 0.81
N ILE A 121 5.96 -16.03 1.63
CA ILE A 121 6.90 -15.25 2.43
C ILE A 121 6.29 -14.81 3.77
N SER A 122 7.14 -14.77 4.79
CA SER A 122 6.82 -14.24 6.12
C SER A 122 7.40 -12.85 6.32
N THR A 123 6.61 -11.93 6.85
CA THR A 123 7.04 -10.57 7.27
C THR A 123 7.27 -10.47 8.78
N LYS A 124 7.11 -11.57 9.51
CA LYS A 124 7.16 -11.59 10.99
C LYS A 124 8.42 -10.95 11.57
N ASP A 125 9.58 -11.28 11.01
CA ASP A 125 10.86 -10.75 11.48
C ASP A 125 11.17 -9.35 10.95
N ALA A 126 10.42 -8.90 9.95
CA ALA A 126 10.56 -7.61 9.31
C ALA A 126 9.71 -6.49 9.94
N ASN A 127 8.81 -6.80 10.89
CA ASN A 127 8.05 -5.76 11.55
C ASN A 127 8.97 -4.87 12.40
N ILE A 128 8.99 -3.57 12.09
CA ILE A 128 9.78 -2.54 12.78
C ILE A 128 9.00 -1.98 13.97
N GLY A 129 7.67 -1.98 13.91
CA GLY A 129 6.80 -1.47 14.96
C GLY A 129 6.89 0.04 15.13
N LEU A 130 6.76 0.78 14.05
CA LEU A 130 6.86 2.23 14.05
C LEU A 130 5.69 2.88 14.79
N LYS A 131 5.95 4.07 15.35
CA LYS A 131 4.92 4.93 15.93
C LYS A 131 4.54 6.08 15.01
N LYS A 132 5.41 6.40 14.04
CA LYS A 132 5.20 7.50 13.11
C LYS A 132 5.76 7.19 11.73
N ILE A 133 4.99 7.56 10.69
CA ILE A 133 5.39 7.53 9.28
C ILE A 133 5.11 8.90 8.66
N TYR A 134 6.03 9.36 7.81
CA TYR A 134 5.86 10.50 6.93
C TYR A 134 5.64 10.00 5.51
N GLY A 135 4.49 10.34 4.92
CA GLY A 135 4.18 10.01 3.53
C GLY A 135 4.41 11.20 2.60
N ILE A 136 5.28 11.07 1.60
CA ILE A 136 5.43 12.10 0.58
C ILE A 136 4.49 11.77 -0.58
N ILE A 137 3.56 12.70 -0.87
CA ILE A 137 2.48 12.51 -1.84
C ILE A 137 2.41 13.63 -2.87
N THR A 138 1.89 13.29 -4.04
CA THR A 138 1.54 14.24 -5.11
C THR A 138 0.18 13.90 -5.70
N LYS A 139 -0.30 14.75 -6.59
CA LYS A 139 -1.50 14.47 -7.39
C LYS A 139 -1.43 13.17 -8.19
N ASN A 140 -0.24 12.64 -8.44
CA ASN A 140 -0.03 11.37 -9.15
C ASN A 140 0.02 10.16 -8.20
N SER A 141 0.03 10.39 -6.89
CA SER A 141 -0.01 9.32 -5.89
C SER A 141 -1.44 8.77 -5.80
N ALA A 142 -1.70 7.65 -6.46
CA ALA A 142 -3.05 7.09 -6.55
C ALA A 142 -3.36 6.11 -5.41
N SER A 143 -2.38 5.42 -4.84
CA SER A 143 -2.59 4.30 -3.91
C SER A 143 -2.02 4.48 -2.50
N LEU A 144 -1.45 5.62 -2.19
CA LEU A 144 -1.03 5.91 -0.80
C LEU A 144 -2.20 5.86 0.19
N GLN A 145 -3.38 5.99 -0.33
CA GLN A 145 -4.61 6.12 0.43
C GLN A 145 -4.93 4.89 1.26
N LYS A 146 -4.63 3.68 0.74
CA LYS A 146 -4.88 2.43 1.44
C LYS A 146 -3.90 2.23 2.60
N PRO A 147 -2.58 2.06 2.39
CA PRO A 147 -1.70 1.77 3.52
C PRO A 147 -1.65 2.91 4.53
N SER A 148 -1.63 4.18 4.11
CA SER A 148 -1.64 5.30 5.06
C SER A 148 -2.98 5.42 5.78
N GLY A 149 -4.11 5.35 5.06
CA GLY A 149 -5.44 5.39 5.66
C GLY A 149 -5.69 4.23 6.61
N SER A 150 -5.22 3.03 6.27
CA SER A 150 -5.32 1.84 7.11
C SER A 150 -4.42 1.89 8.35
N LEU A 151 -3.30 2.62 8.29
CA LEU A 151 -2.39 2.79 9.42
C LEU A 151 -2.82 3.92 10.39
N MET A 152 -3.57 4.92 9.91
CA MET A 152 -4.00 6.07 10.73
C MET A 152 -4.67 5.72 12.07
N PRO A 153 -5.50 4.65 12.19
CA PRO A 153 -6.08 4.26 13.47
C PRO A 153 -5.07 3.75 14.50
N TYR A 154 -3.86 3.38 14.06
CA TYR A 154 -2.88 2.68 14.89
C TYR A 154 -1.62 3.47 15.20
N MET A 155 -1.31 4.46 14.36
CA MET A 155 -0.08 5.23 14.46
C MET A 155 -0.21 6.62 13.86
N ASP A 156 0.77 7.48 14.17
CA ASP A 156 0.83 8.82 13.60
C ASP A 156 1.29 8.77 12.13
N VAL A 157 0.44 9.22 11.22
CA VAL A 157 0.72 9.31 9.77
C VAL A 157 0.65 10.76 9.36
N GLU A 158 1.79 11.33 9.00
CA GLU A 158 1.90 12.70 8.53
C GLU A 158 2.16 12.75 7.02
N LEU A 159 1.29 13.42 6.28
CA LEU A 159 1.36 13.53 4.84
C LEU A 159 1.95 14.87 4.42
N ILE A 160 2.91 14.84 3.51
CA ILE A 160 3.65 16.00 3.02
C ILE A 160 3.57 16.03 1.50
N GLY A 161 3.28 17.20 0.92
CA GLY A 161 3.28 17.38 -0.52
C GLY A 161 2.01 18.01 -1.08
N GLU A 162 1.44 17.41 -2.12
CA GLU A 162 0.22 17.86 -2.78
C GLU A 162 -0.93 16.88 -2.52
N GLN A 163 -2.17 17.36 -2.63
CA GLN A 163 -3.35 16.51 -2.53
C GLN A 163 -3.28 15.35 -3.54
N SER A 164 -3.53 14.12 -3.07
CA SER A 164 -3.45 12.92 -3.89
C SER A 164 -4.66 12.74 -4.81
N HIS A 165 -4.64 11.73 -5.68
CA HIS A 165 -5.68 11.55 -6.72
C HIS A 165 -7.05 11.10 -6.17
N GLY A 166 -7.14 10.41 -5.04
CA GLY A 166 -8.46 9.98 -4.52
C GLY A 166 -8.94 8.59 -4.96
N LYS A 167 -8.07 7.60 -5.03
CA LYS A 167 -8.46 6.21 -5.36
C LYS A 167 -8.94 5.48 -4.10
N TYR A 168 -10.25 5.41 -3.90
CA TYR A 168 -10.89 4.84 -2.71
C TYR A 168 -11.76 3.58 -2.99
N CYS A 169 -11.69 3.05 -4.22
CA CYS A 169 -12.50 1.90 -4.64
C CYS A 169 -11.63 0.72 -5.02
N THR A 170 -12.16 -0.50 -4.81
CA THR A 170 -11.63 -1.72 -5.45
C THR A 170 -12.39 -2.02 -6.73
N GLY A 171 -11.64 -2.47 -7.73
CA GLY A 171 -12.21 -3.01 -8.95
C GLY A 171 -11.87 -4.48 -9.14
N TRP A 172 -12.80 -5.22 -9.74
CA TRP A 172 -12.61 -6.59 -10.18
C TRP A 172 -12.57 -6.67 -11.70
N MET A 173 -11.68 -7.52 -12.20
CA MET A 173 -11.69 -7.90 -13.61
C MET A 173 -12.65 -9.06 -13.79
N LEU A 174 -13.75 -8.81 -14.50
CA LEU A 174 -14.72 -9.83 -14.89
C LEU A 174 -14.45 -10.20 -16.35
N SER A 175 -14.08 -11.45 -16.60
CA SER A 175 -13.96 -11.98 -17.95
C SER A 175 -15.29 -12.50 -18.49
N ALA A 176 -15.37 -12.70 -19.79
CA ALA A 176 -16.55 -13.33 -20.38
C ALA A 176 -16.84 -14.72 -19.78
N LYS A 177 -15.83 -15.42 -19.28
CA LYS A 177 -15.94 -16.73 -18.63
C LYS A 177 -16.64 -16.67 -17.28
N ASP A 178 -16.60 -15.54 -16.61
CA ASP A 178 -17.29 -15.34 -15.32
C ASP A 178 -18.82 -15.11 -15.50
N ALA A 179 -19.20 -14.67 -16.72
CA ALA A 179 -20.59 -14.32 -17.03
C ALA A 179 -21.33 -15.38 -17.85
N TYR A 180 -20.62 -16.29 -18.54
CA TYR A 180 -21.20 -17.24 -19.47
C TYR A 180 -20.64 -18.65 -19.28
N ASP A 181 -21.49 -19.66 -19.17
CA ASP A 181 -21.07 -21.07 -19.17
C ASP A 181 -20.38 -21.46 -20.50
N LYS A 182 -20.87 -20.87 -21.58
CA LYS A 182 -20.29 -21.04 -22.92
C LYS A 182 -20.06 -19.68 -23.56
N VAL A 183 -18.80 -19.27 -23.58
CA VAL A 183 -18.37 -17.97 -24.09
C VAL A 183 -18.51 -17.89 -25.61
N PRO A 184 -19.28 -16.93 -26.16
CA PRO A 184 -19.29 -16.69 -27.60
C PRO A 184 -17.90 -16.29 -28.12
N PRO A 185 -17.45 -16.80 -29.28
CA PRO A 185 -16.11 -16.50 -29.80
C PRO A 185 -15.83 -15.01 -29.98
N ALA A 186 -16.84 -14.21 -30.29
CA ALA A 186 -16.71 -12.74 -30.49
C ALA A 186 -16.29 -11.97 -29.23
N ILE A 187 -16.50 -12.53 -28.04
CA ILE A 187 -16.23 -11.85 -26.76
C ILE A 187 -15.25 -12.64 -25.88
N GLN A 188 -14.63 -13.70 -26.41
CA GLN A 188 -13.78 -14.61 -25.66
C GLN A 188 -12.61 -13.89 -24.94
N GLU A 189 -12.06 -12.85 -25.56
CA GLU A 189 -10.94 -12.07 -25.04
C GLU A 189 -11.41 -10.78 -24.32
N TRP A 190 -12.71 -10.60 -24.15
CA TRP A 190 -13.23 -9.42 -23.51
C TRP A 190 -13.31 -9.57 -21.99
N GLY A 191 -13.00 -8.50 -21.29
CA GLY A 191 -13.19 -8.36 -19.86
C GLY A 191 -13.66 -6.95 -19.51
N MET A 192 -14.34 -6.84 -18.38
CA MET A 192 -14.74 -5.55 -17.80
C MET A 192 -14.05 -5.38 -16.46
N TYR A 193 -13.50 -4.19 -16.22
CA TYR A 193 -13.00 -3.82 -14.91
C TYR A 193 -14.06 -2.97 -14.22
N VAL A 194 -14.73 -3.54 -13.21
CA VAL A 194 -15.85 -2.91 -12.52
C VAL A 194 -15.48 -2.53 -11.08
N MET A 195 -15.86 -1.33 -10.65
CA MET A 195 -15.72 -0.92 -9.26
C MET A 195 -16.78 -1.59 -8.42
N VAL A 196 -16.38 -2.30 -7.37
CA VAL A 196 -17.26 -3.18 -6.58
C VAL A 196 -17.38 -2.78 -5.12
N SER A 197 -16.40 -2.09 -4.57
CA SER A 197 -16.39 -1.71 -3.15
C SER A 197 -15.70 -0.38 -2.89
N VAL A 198 -15.98 0.21 -1.73
CA VAL A 198 -15.28 1.37 -1.18
C VAL A 198 -14.46 0.92 0.03
N TYR A 199 -13.22 1.39 0.13
CA TYR A 199 -12.36 1.06 1.26
C TYR A 199 -12.67 1.90 2.49
N LYS A 200 -12.66 1.24 3.65
CA LYS A 200 -12.70 1.87 4.97
C LYS A 200 -11.55 1.36 5.83
N ASN A 201 -11.00 2.20 6.67
CA ASN A 201 -10.05 1.79 7.70
C ASN A 201 -10.77 1.16 8.92
N ALA A 202 -10.00 0.78 9.94
CA ALA A 202 -10.56 0.18 11.16
C ALA A 202 -11.55 1.11 11.91
N ALA A 203 -11.43 2.42 11.73
CA ALA A 203 -12.32 3.43 12.30
C ALA A 203 -13.55 3.75 11.40
N ASP A 204 -13.85 2.91 10.40
CA ASP A 204 -14.93 3.10 9.43
C ASP A 204 -14.83 4.39 8.60
N GLN A 205 -13.61 4.90 8.40
CA GLN A 205 -13.34 6.11 7.64
C GLN A 205 -12.73 5.78 6.28
N THR A 206 -13.04 6.62 5.28
CA THR A 206 -12.40 6.65 3.97
C THR A 206 -11.69 8.00 3.80
N PRO A 207 -10.48 8.18 4.35
CA PRO A 207 -9.83 9.50 4.45
C PRO A 207 -9.56 10.18 3.10
N CYS A 208 -9.58 9.42 2.00
CA CYS A 208 -9.30 9.89 0.65
C CYS A 208 -10.54 10.23 -0.18
N MET A 209 -11.73 10.06 0.39
CA MET A 209 -12.99 10.32 -0.33
C MET A 209 -13.45 11.76 -0.09
N PRO A 210 -13.97 12.46 -1.14
CA PRO A 210 -14.00 12.06 -2.55
C PRO A 210 -12.75 12.45 -3.35
N ASP A 211 -11.96 13.41 -2.86
CA ASP A 211 -11.00 14.18 -3.67
C ASP A 211 -9.52 13.83 -3.41
N GLY A 212 -9.27 12.75 -2.68
CA GLY A 212 -7.92 12.32 -2.30
C GLY A 212 -7.49 12.75 -0.89
N MET A 213 -6.31 12.29 -0.48
CA MET A 213 -5.71 12.64 0.81
C MET A 213 -5.20 14.07 0.78
N VAL A 214 -5.61 14.86 1.75
CA VAL A 214 -5.09 16.22 1.94
C VAL A 214 -3.82 16.13 2.79
N PRO A 215 -2.68 16.66 2.32
CA PRO A 215 -1.45 16.62 3.10
C PRO A 215 -1.54 17.55 4.34
N ASN A 216 -0.92 17.12 5.44
CA ASN A 216 -0.77 17.92 6.64
C ASN A 216 0.14 19.14 6.38
N VAL A 217 1.19 18.93 5.56
CA VAL A 217 2.11 19.98 5.11
C VAL A 217 2.05 20.10 3.59
N ARG A 218 1.54 21.21 3.11
CA ARG A 218 1.49 21.48 1.66
C ARG A 218 2.85 21.92 1.15
N GLN A 219 3.40 21.16 0.22
CA GLN A 219 4.67 21.45 -0.44
C GLN A 219 4.57 21.07 -1.91
N LYS A 220 4.80 22.01 -2.82
CA LYS A 220 4.91 21.68 -4.24
C LYS A 220 6.18 20.87 -4.47
N THR A 221 6.03 19.73 -5.13
CA THR A 221 7.18 18.96 -5.62
C THR A 221 7.67 19.61 -6.89
N ILE A 222 8.94 20.02 -6.91
CA ILE A 222 9.59 20.44 -8.14
C ILE A 222 9.90 19.16 -8.91
N PRO A 223 9.40 18.97 -10.15
CA PRO A 223 9.83 17.84 -10.96
C PRO A 223 11.36 17.91 -11.10
N CYS A 224 12.05 16.83 -10.69
CA CYS A 224 13.47 16.72 -11.01
C CYS A 224 13.61 16.79 -12.53
N SER A 225 14.37 17.76 -13.05
CA SER A 225 14.70 17.74 -14.45
C SER A 225 15.53 16.48 -14.74
N PRO A 226 15.42 15.87 -15.93
CA PRO A 226 16.19 14.66 -16.28
C PRO A 226 17.71 14.81 -16.10
N ILE A 227 18.20 16.04 -16.02
CA ILE A 227 19.62 16.38 -15.85
C ILE A 227 20.08 16.29 -14.39
N SER A 228 19.19 16.20 -13.43
CA SER A 228 19.54 16.15 -11.98
C SER A 228 19.79 14.74 -11.42
N TRP A 229 19.75 13.71 -12.24
CA TRP A 229 20.08 12.33 -11.84
C TRP A 229 21.59 12.05 -11.76
N GLU A 230 22.45 13.01 -12.09
CA GLU A 230 23.79 12.99 -11.56
C GLU A 230 23.75 13.30 -10.05
N MET A 231 23.12 12.42 -9.30
CA MET A 231 23.37 12.35 -7.88
C MET A 231 24.85 12.00 -7.72
N LYS A 232 25.67 13.02 -7.47
CA LYS A 232 26.95 12.81 -6.81
C LYS A 232 26.61 11.96 -5.60
N THR A 233 26.98 10.70 -5.65
CA THR A 233 26.89 9.73 -4.57
C THR A 233 27.67 10.27 -3.38
N LYS A 234 27.06 11.17 -2.62
CA LYS A 234 27.44 11.29 -1.22
C LYS A 234 26.67 10.18 -0.53
N PRO A 235 27.34 9.26 0.15
CA PRO A 235 26.65 8.27 0.96
C PRO A 235 25.71 9.02 1.92
N CYS A 236 24.45 8.52 2.04
CA CYS A 236 23.60 8.92 3.15
C CYS A 236 24.28 8.64 4.46
#